data_3d6b4b762e42f1592b0677786edaad9e
#
_entry.id   3d6b4b762e42f1592b0677786edaad9e
#
_cell.length_a   1.000
_cell.length_b   1.000
_cell.length_c   1.000
_cell.angle_alpha   90.00
_cell.angle_beta   90.00
_cell.angle_gamma   90.00
#
_symmetry.space_group_name_H-M   'P 1'
#
loop_
_entity.id
_entity.type
_entity.pdbx_description
1 polymer ?
#
loop_
_entity_poly.entity_id
_entity_poly.type
_entity_poly.pdbx_seq_one_letter_code
_entity_poly.pdbx_strand_id
1 'polypeptide(L)'
;IFLVFCAGILAIIARTYRLVLFRFKVNEVKLPTETVVKSSETAAETVFNKNMDEIVYFFEETKYRIVFFEDLDRLEDPSIFIHLRELNTLLNNYDGIKGRIVFIYAIRDDIFTDTDRTKFFEFIIPVIPIINSTNSGEIFLQKLEESEKKGIVHEISQDFILDVSPFVEDLRILLNIYNEFIVYKETIRTDQELKLSDETMMALIIFKNLYPREFAELQMERGVVKQAFEDKQRYISGQCMKWH
;
A
#
# COMPACT_ATOMS: atom_id res chain seq x y z
N ILE A 1 9.06 -51.00 8.31
CA ILE A 1 8.04 -50.10 8.94
C ILE A 1 8.54 -49.66 10.32
N PHE A 2 9.02 -50.56 11.20
CA PHE A 2 9.49 -50.20 12.55
C PHE A 2 10.69 -49.24 12.54
N LEU A 3 11.68 -49.41 11.66
CA LEU A 3 12.84 -48.52 11.52
C LEU A 3 12.45 -47.12 11.08
N VAL A 4 11.48 -46.96 10.17
CA VAL A 4 10.99 -45.64 9.71
C VAL A 4 10.25 -44.92 10.84
N PHE A 5 9.50 -45.67 11.67
CA PHE A 5 8.81 -45.11 12.81
C PHE A 5 9.77 -44.64 13.90
N CYS A 6 10.80 -45.41 14.20
CA CYS A 6 11.87 -45.01 15.14
C CYS A 6 12.66 -43.79 14.64
N ALA A 7 12.97 -43.72 13.34
CA ALA A 7 13.64 -42.57 12.77
C ALA A 7 12.77 -41.29 12.83
N GLY A 8 11.46 -41.41 12.62
CA GLY A 8 10.51 -40.30 12.78
C GLY A 8 10.44 -39.80 14.22
N ILE A 9 10.37 -40.67 15.22
CA ILE A 9 10.36 -40.28 16.63
C ILE A 9 11.69 -39.61 17.00
N LEU A 10 12.82 -40.12 16.54
CA LEU A 10 14.14 -39.55 16.81
C LEU A 10 14.28 -38.12 16.18
N ALA A 11 13.73 -37.92 15.00
CA ALA A 11 13.70 -36.60 14.35
C ALA A 11 12.82 -35.58 15.13
N ILE A 12 11.67 -36.04 15.66
CA ILE A 12 10.80 -35.16 16.49
C ILE A 12 11.52 -34.81 17.80
N ILE A 13 12.16 -35.78 18.46
CA ILE A 13 12.91 -35.55 19.70
C ILE A 13 14.09 -34.60 19.46
N ALA A 14 14.82 -34.75 18.37
CA ALA A 14 15.91 -33.85 18.00
C ALA A 14 15.43 -32.44 17.75
N ARG A 15 14.27 -32.30 17.11
CA ARG A 15 13.65 -30.98 16.82
C ARG A 15 13.15 -30.27 18.09
N THR A 16 12.50 -31.04 19.01
CA THR A 16 12.07 -30.47 20.31
C THR A 16 13.25 -30.15 21.22
N TYR A 17 14.31 -30.93 21.19
CA TYR A 17 15.55 -30.65 21.95
C TYR A 17 16.23 -29.39 21.44
N ARG A 18 16.31 -29.15 20.12
CA ARG A 18 16.79 -27.88 19.55
C ARG A 18 15.98 -26.69 20.01
N LEU A 19 14.63 -26.77 20.00
CA LEU A 19 13.76 -25.72 20.50
C LEU A 19 14.00 -25.37 21.97
N VAL A 20 14.19 -26.40 22.80
CA VAL A 20 14.46 -26.19 24.25
C VAL A 20 15.82 -25.54 24.46
N LEU A 21 16.87 -26.02 23.78
CA LEU A 21 18.21 -25.40 23.86
C LEU A 21 18.21 -23.95 23.36
N PHE A 22 17.43 -23.69 22.32
CA PHE A 22 17.26 -22.34 21.78
C PHE A 22 16.66 -21.40 22.83
N ARG A 23 15.61 -21.82 23.51
CA ARG A 23 14.95 -21.06 24.56
C ARG A 23 15.92 -20.69 25.72
N PHE A 24 16.83 -21.60 26.09
CA PHE A 24 17.86 -21.32 27.08
C PHE A 24 18.90 -20.31 26.58
N LYS A 25 19.29 -20.35 25.30
CA LYS A 25 20.27 -19.44 24.73
C LYS A 25 19.75 -17.99 24.62
N VAL A 26 18.47 -17.80 24.27
CA VAL A 26 17.87 -16.45 24.15
C VAL A 26 17.70 -15.78 25.52
N ASN A 27 17.43 -16.56 26.58
CA ASN A 27 17.37 -16.01 27.94
C ASN A 27 18.74 -15.50 28.48
N GLU A 28 19.86 -15.88 27.86
CA GLU A 28 21.19 -15.38 28.22
C GLU A 28 21.59 -14.09 27.48
N VAL A 29 20.85 -13.69 26.44
CA VAL A 29 21.06 -12.40 25.78
C VAL A 29 20.49 -11.31 26.66
N LYS A 30 21.30 -10.81 27.60
CA LYS A 30 21.01 -9.60 28.39
C LYS A 30 20.95 -8.42 27.42
N LEU A 31 19.75 -7.93 27.16
CA LEU A 31 19.56 -6.60 26.60
C LEU A 31 20.22 -5.57 27.53
N PRO A 32 21.03 -4.61 27.05
CA PRO A 32 21.50 -3.49 27.84
C PRO A 32 20.33 -2.53 28.04
N THR A 33 19.36 -2.91 28.89
CA THR A 33 18.24 -2.05 29.24
C THR A 33 18.34 -1.71 30.72
N GLU A 34 19.20 -0.77 31.06
CA GLU A 34 19.07 0.02 32.26
C GLU A 34 18.82 1.48 31.88
N THR A 35 17.60 1.77 31.54
CA THR A 35 16.98 3.05 31.88
C THR A 35 15.48 2.77 32.05
N VAL A 36 15.10 2.59 33.31
CA VAL A 36 13.70 2.43 33.73
C VAL A 36 12.99 3.75 33.48
N VAL A 37 12.29 3.85 32.38
CA VAL A 37 11.17 4.77 32.23
C VAL A 37 9.90 3.92 32.34
N LYS A 38 9.23 4.03 33.49
CA LYS A 38 7.87 3.55 33.67
C LYS A 38 6.94 4.34 32.74
N SER A 39 6.79 3.86 31.52
CA SER A 39 5.72 4.27 30.63
C SER A 39 4.86 3.05 30.31
N SER A 40 3.58 3.24 30.26
CA SER A 40 2.57 2.23 29.97
C SER A 40 3.03 1.31 28.85
N GLU A 41 3.21 0.01 29.12
CA GLU A 41 3.51 -1.00 28.13
C GLU A 41 2.45 -0.93 27.03
N THR A 42 2.87 -0.51 25.84
CA THR A 42 1.99 -0.47 24.67
C THR A 42 1.70 -1.92 24.27
N ALA A 43 0.48 -2.20 23.78
CA ALA A 43 0.08 -3.56 23.36
C ALA A 43 1.05 -4.19 22.34
N ALA A 44 1.69 -3.37 21.50
CA ALA A 44 2.71 -3.78 20.54
C ALA A 44 3.99 -4.29 21.25
N GLU A 45 4.45 -3.62 22.31
CA GLU A 45 5.63 -4.02 23.09
C GLU A 45 5.44 -5.39 23.73
N THR A 46 4.26 -5.65 24.29
CA THR A 46 3.91 -6.96 24.87
C THR A 46 3.90 -8.07 23.84
N VAL A 47 3.41 -7.80 22.60
CA VAL A 47 3.38 -8.80 21.52
C VAL A 47 4.77 -9.13 21.00
N PHE A 48 5.64 -8.12 20.80
CA PHE A 48 7.02 -8.34 20.37
C PHE A 48 7.79 -9.14 21.43
N ASN A 49 7.73 -8.73 22.70
CA ASN A 49 8.44 -9.41 23.78
C ASN A 49 7.97 -10.88 23.95
N LYS A 50 6.67 -11.13 23.79
CA LYS A 50 6.11 -12.47 23.92
C LYS A 50 6.52 -13.43 22.81
N ASN A 51 6.71 -12.93 21.58
CA ASN A 51 7.01 -13.76 20.41
C ASN A 51 8.47 -13.61 19.93
N MET A 52 9.33 -13.00 20.74
CA MET A 52 10.73 -12.74 20.35
C MET A 52 11.48 -14.05 20.03
N ASP A 53 11.30 -15.07 20.84
CA ASP A 53 11.94 -16.38 20.65
C ASP A 53 11.55 -17.03 19.32
N GLU A 54 10.28 -16.95 18.95
CA GLU A 54 9.75 -17.46 17.68
C GLU A 54 10.30 -16.68 16.48
N ILE A 55 10.42 -15.37 16.61
CA ILE A 55 10.97 -14.51 15.56
C ILE A 55 12.45 -14.82 15.33
N VAL A 56 13.25 -14.91 16.40
CA VAL A 56 14.68 -15.24 16.29
C VAL A 56 14.87 -16.63 15.69
N TYR A 57 14.10 -17.62 16.15
CA TYR A 57 14.09 -18.96 15.59
C TYR A 57 13.74 -18.99 14.12
N PHE A 58 12.75 -18.20 13.70
CA PHE A 58 12.38 -18.08 12.29
C PHE A 58 13.57 -17.64 11.43
N PHE A 59 14.30 -16.60 11.83
CA PHE A 59 15.45 -16.09 11.07
C PHE A 59 16.67 -17.03 11.12
N GLU A 60 16.84 -17.81 12.17
CA GLU A 60 17.89 -18.83 12.25
C GLU A 60 17.63 -19.97 11.25
N GLU A 61 16.38 -20.46 11.19
CA GLU A 61 16.01 -21.60 10.33
C GLU A 61 15.81 -21.24 8.86
N THR A 62 15.19 -20.10 8.57
CA THR A 62 14.83 -19.73 7.17
C THR A 62 15.98 -19.10 6.40
N LYS A 63 16.97 -18.54 7.08
CA LYS A 63 18.10 -17.82 6.49
C LYS A 63 17.68 -16.59 5.63
N TYR A 64 16.47 -16.09 5.80
CA TYR A 64 16.08 -14.81 5.19
C TYR A 64 16.95 -13.68 5.73
N ARG A 65 17.33 -12.74 4.85
CA ARG A 65 18.23 -11.64 5.20
C ARG A 65 17.66 -10.27 4.89
N ILE A 66 16.60 -10.22 4.11
CA ILE A 66 15.91 -8.98 3.76
C ILE A 66 14.45 -9.15 4.14
N VAL A 67 13.92 -8.16 4.85
CA VAL A 67 12.50 -8.08 5.24
C VAL A 67 11.96 -6.76 4.74
N PHE A 68 10.86 -6.82 3.99
CA PHE A 68 10.13 -5.64 3.55
C PHE A 68 8.90 -5.44 4.43
N PHE A 69 8.75 -4.24 4.96
CA PHE A 69 7.57 -3.79 5.69
C PHE A 69 6.82 -2.79 4.83
N GLU A 70 5.57 -3.09 4.53
CA GLU A 70 4.67 -2.23 3.77
C GLU A 70 3.49 -1.83 4.66
N ASP A 71 2.87 -0.69 4.35
CA ASP A 71 1.65 -0.21 5.00
C ASP A 71 1.75 0.03 6.52
N LEU A 72 2.95 0.16 7.10
CA LEU A 72 3.12 0.49 8.52
C LEU A 72 2.59 1.89 8.87
N ASP A 73 2.53 2.77 7.91
CA ASP A 73 1.94 4.11 8.02
C ASP A 73 0.44 4.09 8.36
N ARG A 74 -0.26 2.98 8.10
CA ARG A 74 -1.67 2.80 8.49
C ARG A 74 -1.88 2.63 9.99
N LEU A 75 -0.83 2.32 10.74
CA LEU A 75 -0.92 2.16 12.18
C LEU A 75 -0.97 3.50 12.94
N GLU A 76 -0.65 4.61 12.27
CA GLU A 76 -0.62 5.98 12.83
C GLU A 76 0.21 6.11 14.14
N ASP A 77 1.06 5.12 14.43
CA ASP A 77 1.88 5.03 15.63
C ASP A 77 3.37 4.87 15.27
N PRO A 78 4.18 5.95 15.35
CA PRO A 78 5.61 5.88 15.06
C PRO A 78 6.40 5.01 16.02
N SER A 79 5.86 4.63 17.19
CA SER A 79 6.57 3.81 18.19
C SER A 79 6.94 2.43 17.64
N ILE A 80 6.19 1.92 16.67
CA ILE A 80 6.48 0.63 16.02
C ILE A 80 7.90 0.60 15.40
N PHE A 81 8.41 1.72 14.90
CA PHE A 81 9.75 1.78 14.30
C PHE A 81 10.84 1.63 15.35
N ILE A 82 10.60 2.05 16.61
CA ILE A 82 11.54 1.82 17.74
C ILE A 82 11.65 0.31 17.97
N HIS A 83 10.53 -0.37 18.12
CA HIS A 83 10.51 -1.82 18.38
C HIS A 83 11.11 -2.63 17.25
N LEU A 84 10.83 -2.25 16.00
CA LEU A 84 11.42 -2.91 14.83
C LEU A 84 12.93 -2.67 14.74
N ARG A 85 13.43 -1.49 15.14
CA ARG A 85 14.86 -1.22 15.21
C ARG A 85 15.54 -2.04 16.30
N GLU A 86 14.91 -2.14 17.48
CA GLU A 86 15.39 -2.99 18.57
C GLU A 86 15.46 -4.46 18.16
N LEU A 87 14.40 -4.95 17.52
CA LEU A 87 14.33 -6.30 16.94
C LEU A 87 15.45 -6.51 15.91
N ASN A 88 15.66 -5.59 14.98
CA ASN A 88 16.73 -5.69 13.99
C ASN A 88 18.11 -5.74 14.64
N THR A 89 18.33 -4.92 15.66
CA THR A 89 19.57 -4.91 16.42
C THR A 89 19.79 -6.22 17.14
N LEU A 90 18.77 -6.78 17.78
CA LEU A 90 18.82 -8.07 18.45
C LEU A 90 19.16 -9.19 17.46
N LEU A 91 18.46 -9.26 16.34
CA LEU A 91 18.66 -10.28 15.30
C LEU A 91 20.09 -10.22 14.73
N ASN A 92 20.63 -9.03 14.52
CA ASN A 92 21.99 -8.85 13.98
C ASN A 92 23.10 -9.12 15.01
N ASN A 93 22.79 -9.06 16.31
CA ASN A 93 23.74 -9.36 17.39
C ASN A 93 23.62 -10.81 17.89
N TYR A 94 22.67 -11.58 17.39
CA TYR A 94 22.49 -12.96 17.81
C TYR A 94 23.45 -13.91 17.08
N ASP A 95 24.28 -14.64 17.82
CA ASP A 95 25.33 -15.51 17.25
C ASP A 95 24.81 -16.68 16.40
N GLY A 96 23.55 -17.11 16.60
CA GLY A 96 22.90 -18.15 15.82
C GLY A 96 22.58 -17.75 14.37
N ILE A 97 22.49 -16.45 14.11
CA ILE A 97 22.15 -15.89 12.80
C ILE A 97 23.43 -15.48 12.06
N LYS A 98 23.76 -16.18 10.98
CA LYS A 98 24.94 -15.87 10.17
C LYS A 98 24.57 -14.90 9.05
N GLY A 99 25.17 -13.72 9.04
CA GLY A 99 24.96 -12.67 8.06
C GLY A 99 23.99 -11.58 8.51
N ARG A 100 24.11 -10.42 7.91
CA ARG A 100 23.33 -9.23 8.28
C ARG A 100 21.87 -9.35 7.81
N ILE A 101 20.94 -9.05 8.71
CA ILE A 101 19.52 -8.88 8.40
C ILE A 101 19.25 -7.40 8.16
N VAL A 102 18.61 -7.09 7.04
CA VAL A 102 18.25 -5.72 6.65
C VAL A 102 16.73 -5.60 6.63
N PHE A 103 16.22 -4.60 7.32
CA PHE A 103 14.81 -4.21 7.29
C PHE A 103 14.63 -3.05 6.32
N ILE A 104 13.68 -3.17 5.41
CA ILE A 104 13.33 -2.15 4.42
C ILE A 104 11.88 -1.75 4.67
N TYR A 105 11.65 -0.46 4.83
CA TYR A 105 10.34 0.11 5.13
C TYR A 105 9.85 0.92 3.94
N ALA A 106 8.70 0.54 3.37
CA ALA A 106 7.98 1.34 2.39
C ALA A 106 6.90 2.15 3.12
N ILE A 107 7.15 3.43 3.32
CA ILE A 107 6.31 4.31 4.13
C ILE A 107 6.10 5.65 3.43
N ARG A 108 5.03 6.35 3.78
CA ARG A 108 4.77 7.72 3.35
C ARG A 108 5.53 8.71 4.22
N ASP A 109 5.93 9.82 3.62
CA ASP A 109 6.70 10.87 4.33
C ASP A 109 5.90 11.57 5.44
N ASP A 110 4.57 11.61 5.35
CA ASP A 110 3.67 12.32 6.25
C ASP A 110 3.44 11.66 7.61
N ILE A 111 3.91 10.41 7.80
CA ILE A 111 3.83 9.73 9.10
C ILE A 111 4.71 10.39 10.18
N PHE A 112 5.75 11.10 9.74
CA PHE A 112 6.65 11.82 10.64
C PHE A 112 6.43 13.32 10.52
N THR A 113 5.92 13.94 11.56
CA THR A 113 5.68 15.38 11.63
C THR A 113 6.97 16.21 11.82
N ASP A 114 8.02 15.56 12.33
CA ASP A 114 9.30 16.19 12.67
C ASP A 114 10.49 15.52 11.98
N THR A 115 11.71 16.01 12.29
CA THR A 115 12.98 15.42 11.84
C THR A 115 13.27 14.04 12.45
N ASP A 116 12.35 13.48 13.21
CA ASP A 116 12.51 12.23 13.96
C ASP A 116 12.75 11.01 13.07
N ARG A 117 12.34 11.05 11.79
CA ARG A 117 12.63 9.99 10.82
C ARG A 117 14.11 9.59 10.77
N THR A 118 15.03 10.55 10.94
CA THR A 118 16.48 10.29 10.94
C THR A 118 16.96 9.56 12.18
N LYS A 119 16.14 9.52 13.24
CA LYS A 119 16.43 8.74 14.46
C LYS A 119 16.12 7.26 14.28
N PHE A 120 15.20 6.92 13.37
CA PHE A 120 14.74 5.55 13.16
C PHE A 120 15.45 4.85 11.99
N PHE A 121 15.80 5.60 10.95
CA PHE A 121 16.35 5.04 9.71
C PHE A 121 17.79 5.48 9.50
N GLU A 122 18.66 4.51 9.22
CA GLU A 122 20.07 4.76 8.89
C GLU A 122 20.22 5.28 7.44
N PHE A 123 19.30 4.91 6.57
CA PHE A 123 19.33 5.29 5.15
C PHE A 123 17.92 5.50 4.63
N ILE A 124 17.66 6.64 4.00
CA ILE A 124 16.36 7.02 3.46
C ILE A 124 16.54 7.25 1.94
N ILE A 125 15.74 6.53 1.16
CA ILE A 125 15.70 6.68 -0.30
C ILE A 125 14.38 7.33 -0.67
N PRO A 126 14.37 8.58 -1.18
CA PRO A 126 13.13 9.17 -1.68
C PRO A 126 12.70 8.46 -2.95
N VAL A 127 11.46 7.98 -2.98
CA VAL A 127 10.83 7.43 -4.17
C VAL A 127 10.01 8.54 -4.83
N ILE A 128 10.44 8.98 -6.00
CA ILE A 128 9.71 10.00 -6.76
C ILE A 128 8.51 9.31 -7.43
N PRO A 129 7.28 9.81 -7.26
CA PRO A 129 6.12 9.26 -7.95
C PRO A 129 6.33 9.25 -9.46
N ILE A 130 6.03 8.12 -10.10
CA ILE A 130 6.11 7.98 -11.57
C ILE A 130 5.07 8.88 -12.24
N ILE A 131 3.92 9.07 -11.60
CA ILE A 131 2.83 9.91 -12.07
C ILE A 131 2.68 11.13 -11.17
N ASN A 132 2.46 12.26 -11.83
CA ASN A 132 2.05 13.53 -11.24
C ASN A 132 1.09 14.25 -12.20
N SER A 133 0.51 15.36 -11.79
CA SER A 133 -0.42 16.15 -12.61
C SER A 133 0.15 16.62 -13.95
N THR A 134 1.49 16.64 -14.13
CA THR A 134 2.13 17.11 -15.37
C THR A 134 2.37 16.01 -16.39
N ASN A 135 2.52 14.75 -15.97
CA ASN A 135 2.84 13.62 -16.87
C ASN A 135 1.73 12.55 -16.97
N SER A 136 0.68 12.68 -16.15
CA SER A 136 -0.42 11.70 -16.15
C SER A 136 -1.10 11.60 -17.52
N GLY A 137 -1.24 12.71 -18.25
CA GLY A 137 -1.79 12.73 -19.59
C GLY A 137 -0.99 11.90 -20.59
N GLU A 138 0.33 12.03 -20.60
CA GLU A 138 1.21 11.27 -21.49
C GLU A 138 1.09 9.76 -21.23
N ILE A 139 1.09 9.36 -19.97
CA ILE A 139 0.96 7.96 -19.58
C ILE A 139 -0.42 7.41 -19.96
N PHE A 140 -1.47 8.23 -19.79
CA PHE A 140 -2.82 7.85 -20.17
C PHE A 140 -2.92 7.63 -21.70
N LEU A 141 -2.41 8.56 -22.49
CA LEU A 141 -2.36 8.45 -23.96
C LEU A 141 -1.56 7.19 -24.40
N GLN A 142 -0.41 6.95 -23.79
CA GLN A 142 0.38 5.75 -24.07
C GLN A 142 -0.44 4.47 -23.83
N LYS A 143 -1.21 4.41 -22.75
CA LYS A 143 -2.07 3.26 -22.43
C LYS A 143 -3.19 3.08 -23.45
N LEU A 144 -3.79 4.15 -23.91
CA LEU A 144 -4.81 4.12 -24.95
C LEU A 144 -4.23 3.65 -26.28
N GLU A 145 -3.06 4.12 -26.70
CA GLU A 145 -2.35 3.63 -27.88
C GLU A 145 -1.99 2.13 -27.78
N GLU A 146 -1.60 1.66 -26.61
CA GLU A 146 -1.34 0.24 -26.37
C GLU A 146 -2.61 -0.61 -26.58
N SER A 147 -3.79 -0.08 -26.21
CA SER A 147 -5.05 -0.78 -26.42
C SER A 147 -5.47 -0.81 -27.90
N GLU A 148 -5.24 0.28 -28.65
CA GLU A 148 -5.48 0.30 -30.09
C GLU A 148 -4.62 -0.73 -30.84
N LYS A 149 -3.34 -0.87 -30.47
CA LYS A 149 -2.46 -1.91 -31.02
C LYS A 149 -2.97 -3.33 -30.74
N LYS A 150 -3.78 -3.51 -29.70
CA LYS A 150 -4.44 -4.78 -29.36
C LYS A 150 -5.82 -4.94 -30.01
N GLY A 151 -6.24 -3.99 -30.85
CA GLY A 151 -7.50 -4.03 -31.60
C GLY A 151 -8.69 -3.42 -30.88
N ILE A 152 -8.47 -2.71 -29.76
CA ILE A 152 -9.53 -1.98 -29.06
C ILE A 152 -9.54 -0.53 -29.58
N VAL A 153 -10.44 -0.25 -30.53
CA VAL A 153 -10.59 1.08 -31.13
C VAL A 153 -11.45 1.96 -30.25
N HIS A 154 -11.03 3.20 -30.02
CA HIS A 154 -11.77 4.21 -29.27
C HIS A 154 -11.75 5.58 -29.98
N GLU A 155 -12.75 6.41 -29.66
CA GLU A 155 -12.90 7.78 -30.18
C GLU A 155 -12.70 8.81 -29.04
N ILE A 156 -11.52 8.75 -28.39
CA ILE A 156 -11.14 9.71 -27.31
C ILE A 156 -10.11 10.66 -27.88
N SER A 157 -10.40 11.95 -27.80
CA SER A 157 -9.48 12.99 -28.25
C SER A 157 -8.31 13.20 -27.27
N GLN A 158 -7.17 13.63 -27.81
CA GLN A 158 -6.03 14.02 -27.00
C GLN A 158 -6.36 15.19 -26.06
N ASP A 159 -7.11 16.17 -26.57
CA ASP A 159 -7.50 17.36 -25.79
C ASP A 159 -8.33 16.97 -24.56
N PHE A 160 -9.28 16.03 -24.71
CA PHE A 160 -10.03 15.51 -23.57
C PHE A 160 -9.13 14.88 -22.51
N ILE A 161 -8.15 14.07 -22.92
CA ILE A 161 -7.22 13.44 -21.98
C ILE A 161 -6.36 14.48 -21.28
N LEU A 162 -5.87 15.50 -21.99
CA LEU A 162 -5.09 16.57 -21.41
C LEU A 162 -5.90 17.43 -20.42
N ASP A 163 -7.19 17.64 -20.68
CA ASP A 163 -8.08 18.38 -19.78
C ASP A 163 -8.37 17.62 -18.47
N VAL A 164 -8.50 16.29 -18.52
CA VAL A 164 -8.87 15.48 -17.34
C VAL A 164 -7.65 14.97 -16.57
N SER A 165 -6.51 14.85 -17.22
CA SER A 165 -5.31 14.25 -16.63
C SER A 165 -4.79 14.98 -15.38
N PRO A 166 -4.87 16.32 -15.22
CA PRO A 166 -4.41 17.00 -14.01
C PRO A 166 -5.13 16.56 -12.73
N PHE A 167 -6.32 15.95 -12.85
CA PHE A 167 -7.09 15.44 -11.73
C PHE A 167 -6.69 14.01 -11.32
N VAL A 168 -5.88 13.33 -12.13
CA VAL A 168 -5.47 11.93 -11.92
C VAL A 168 -3.99 11.88 -11.57
N GLU A 169 -3.68 11.99 -10.28
CA GLU A 169 -2.30 12.07 -9.76
C GLU A 169 -1.73 10.72 -9.27
N ASP A 170 -2.55 9.67 -9.21
CA ASP A 170 -2.14 8.33 -8.74
C ASP A 170 -2.19 7.32 -9.90
N LEU A 171 -1.07 6.62 -10.11
CA LEU A 171 -0.95 5.57 -11.13
C LEU A 171 -2.02 4.47 -10.97
N ARG A 172 -2.34 4.10 -9.73
CA ARG A 172 -3.34 3.06 -9.47
C ARG A 172 -4.73 3.50 -9.89
N ILE A 173 -5.07 4.77 -9.64
CA ILE A 173 -6.33 5.36 -10.09
C ILE A 173 -6.37 5.41 -11.61
N LEU A 174 -5.29 5.86 -12.26
CA LEU A 174 -5.20 5.89 -13.73
C LEU A 174 -5.39 4.50 -14.33
N LEU A 175 -4.68 3.50 -13.81
CA LEU A 175 -4.80 2.13 -14.30
C LEU A 175 -6.19 1.54 -14.05
N ASN A 176 -6.84 1.86 -12.93
CA ASN A 176 -8.21 1.45 -12.66
C ASN A 176 -9.18 2.06 -13.65
N ILE A 177 -9.07 3.37 -13.91
CA ILE A 177 -9.89 4.08 -14.91
C ILE A 177 -9.70 3.45 -16.29
N TYR A 178 -8.45 3.25 -16.71
CA TYR A 178 -8.12 2.61 -17.98
C TYR A 178 -8.70 1.20 -18.08
N ASN A 179 -8.47 0.34 -17.11
CA ASN A 179 -8.96 -1.04 -17.12
C ASN A 179 -10.48 -1.09 -17.13
N GLU A 180 -11.14 -0.25 -16.34
CA GLU A 180 -12.58 -0.15 -16.29
C GLU A 180 -13.16 0.30 -17.65
N PHE A 181 -12.53 1.29 -18.29
CA PHE A 181 -12.90 1.74 -19.62
C PHE A 181 -12.82 0.59 -20.65
N ILE A 182 -11.73 -0.17 -20.65
CA ILE A 182 -11.55 -1.30 -21.58
C ILE A 182 -12.65 -2.35 -21.36
N VAL A 183 -12.95 -2.70 -20.11
CA VAL A 183 -14.00 -3.68 -19.78
C VAL A 183 -15.37 -3.19 -20.25
N TYR A 184 -15.70 -1.93 -19.99
CA TYR A 184 -16.97 -1.35 -20.47
C TYR A 184 -17.05 -1.31 -22.00
N LYS A 185 -15.97 -0.92 -22.66
CA LYS A 185 -15.89 -0.85 -24.12
C LYS A 185 -16.14 -2.22 -24.75
N GLU A 186 -15.56 -3.29 -24.21
CA GLU A 186 -15.78 -4.66 -24.68
C GLU A 186 -17.18 -5.17 -24.37
N THR A 187 -17.73 -4.83 -23.20
CA THR A 187 -19.05 -5.28 -22.76
C THR A 187 -20.18 -4.58 -23.54
N ILE A 188 -20.10 -3.24 -23.67
CA ILE A 188 -21.15 -2.45 -24.37
C ILE A 188 -21.09 -2.65 -25.87
N ARG A 189 -19.96 -3.07 -26.45
CA ARG A 189 -19.87 -3.44 -27.87
C ARG A 189 -20.87 -4.53 -28.26
N THR A 190 -21.38 -5.28 -27.28
CA THR A 190 -22.38 -6.33 -27.46
C THR A 190 -23.82 -5.79 -27.40
N ASP A 191 -24.05 -4.65 -26.74
CA ASP A 191 -25.37 -4.03 -26.59
C ASP A 191 -25.48 -2.76 -27.45
N GLN A 192 -26.19 -2.86 -28.58
CA GLN A 192 -26.37 -1.76 -29.56
C GLN A 192 -27.31 -0.63 -29.10
N GLU A 193 -27.91 -0.70 -27.91
CA GLU A 193 -28.96 0.25 -27.48
C GLU A 193 -28.42 1.51 -26.78
N LEU A 194 -27.21 1.50 -26.19
CA LEU A 194 -26.61 2.65 -25.51
C LEU A 194 -25.50 3.27 -26.37
N LYS A 195 -25.85 4.27 -27.18
CA LYS A 195 -24.87 5.11 -27.92
C LYS A 195 -24.26 6.15 -27.02
N LEU A 196 -23.48 5.74 -26.02
CA LEU A 196 -22.66 6.65 -25.24
C LEU A 196 -21.35 6.90 -26.01
N SER A 197 -20.90 8.17 -26.13
CA SER A 197 -19.59 8.44 -26.71
C SER A 197 -18.50 7.92 -25.78
N ASP A 198 -17.35 7.53 -26.31
CA ASP A 198 -16.22 7.03 -25.53
C ASP A 198 -15.71 8.06 -24.52
N GLU A 199 -15.70 9.34 -24.89
CA GLU A 199 -15.35 10.42 -23.98
C GLU A 199 -16.34 10.56 -22.82
N THR A 200 -17.65 10.47 -23.09
CA THR A 200 -18.67 10.52 -22.02
C THR A 200 -18.53 9.33 -21.07
N MET A 201 -18.28 8.14 -21.61
CA MET A 201 -18.05 6.94 -20.81
C MET A 201 -16.79 7.09 -19.96
N MET A 202 -15.70 7.56 -20.55
CA MET A 202 -14.44 7.81 -19.85
C MET A 202 -14.63 8.87 -18.75
N ALA A 203 -15.34 9.97 -19.02
CA ALA A 203 -15.64 11.00 -18.04
C ALA A 203 -16.42 10.46 -16.84
N LEU A 204 -17.41 9.60 -17.07
CA LEU A 204 -18.17 8.94 -15.99
C LEU A 204 -17.30 8.02 -15.14
N ILE A 205 -16.41 7.27 -15.78
CA ILE A 205 -15.48 6.37 -15.07
C ILE A 205 -14.49 7.18 -14.24
N ILE A 206 -13.93 8.26 -14.80
CA ILE A 206 -13.05 9.19 -14.06
C ILE A 206 -13.80 9.77 -12.86
N PHE A 207 -15.01 10.29 -13.08
CA PHE A 207 -15.82 10.87 -12.01
C PHE A 207 -16.13 9.85 -10.90
N LYS A 208 -16.49 8.63 -11.26
CA LYS A 208 -16.73 7.53 -10.31
C LYS A 208 -15.50 7.19 -9.46
N ASN A 209 -14.32 7.15 -10.09
CA ASN A 209 -13.09 6.78 -9.39
C ASN A 209 -12.54 7.92 -8.50
N LEU A 210 -12.70 9.18 -8.93
CA LEU A 210 -12.21 10.34 -8.17
C LEU A 210 -13.20 10.78 -7.07
N TYR A 211 -14.50 10.69 -7.36
CA TYR A 211 -15.58 11.21 -6.49
C TYR A 211 -16.64 10.12 -6.22
N PRO A 212 -16.29 9.01 -5.55
CA PRO A 212 -17.19 7.87 -5.40
C PRO A 212 -18.46 8.18 -4.60
N ARG A 213 -18.40 9.12 -3.65
CA ARG A 213 -19.58 9.54 -2.87
C ARG A 213 -20.56 10.30 -3.73
N GLU A 214 -20.09 11.30 -4.44
CA GLU A 214 -20.86 12.17 -5.34
C GLU A 214 -21.44 11.34 -6.48
N PHE A 215 -20.70 10.35 -6.99
CA PHE A 215 -21.20 9.42 -7.99
C PHE A 215 -22.33 8.54 -7.43
N ALA A 216 -22.22 8.02 -6.22
CA ALA A 216 -23.27 7.25 -5.57
C ALA A 216 -24.55 8.10 -5.31
N GLU A 217 -24.38 9.38 -4.93
CA GLU A 217 -25.51 10.30 -4.77
C GLU A 217 -26.19 10.58 -6.11
N LEU A 218 -25.41 10.76 -7.19
CA LEU A 218 -25.95 10.94 -8.53
C LEU A 218 -26.79 9.73 -8.98
N GLN A 219 -26.32 8.50 -8.70
CA GLN A 219 -27.08 7.28 -8.98
C GLN A 219 -28.41 7.21 -8.22
N MET A 220 -28.48 7.83 -7.03
CA MET A 220 -29.71 7.94 -6.23
C MET A 220 -30.55 9.17 -6.62
N GLU A 221 -30.25 9.81 -7.74
CA GLU A 221 -30.90 11.02 -8.24
C GLU A 221 -30.90 12.19 -7.22
N ARG A 222 -29.79 12.37 -6.52
CA ARG A 222 -29.60 13.45 -5.54
C ARG A 222 -28.15 13.95 -5.57
N GLY A 223 -27.85 14.95 -4.73
CA GLY A 223 -26.50 15.50 -4.59
C GLY A 223 -26.26 16.71 -5.47
N VAL A 224 -25.04 17.29 -5.27
CA VAL A 224 -24.64 18.56 -5.90
C VAL A 224 -24.56 18.46 -7.42
N VAL A 225 -24.12 17.32 -7.95
CA VAL A 225 -23.96 17.12 -9.39
C VAL A 225 -25.34 17.10 -10.06
N LYS A 226 -26.33 16.40 -9.49
CA LYS A 226 -27.69 16.43 -10.01
C LYS A 226 -28.26 17.84 -10.04
N GLN A 227 -28.12 18.58 -8.93
CA GLN A 227 -28.58 19.98 -8.84
C GLN A 227 -27.89 20.86 -9.91
N ALA A 228 -26.60 20.65 -10.18
CA ALA A 228 -25.89 21.38 -11.21
C ALA A 228 -26.43 21.10 -12.64
N PHE A 229 -26.92 19.89 -12.91
CA PHE A 229 -27.53 19.54 -14.19
C PHE A 229 -28.97 20.06 -14.31
N GLU A 230 -29.77 19.97 -13.24
CA GLU A 230 -31.17 20.43 -13.26
C GLU A 230 -31.32 21.95 -13.26
N ASP A 231 -30.42 22.67 -12.56
CA ASP A 231 -30.50 24.13 -12.37
C ASP A 231 -29.18 24.82 -12.77
N LYS A 232 -28.63 24.39 -13.90
CA LYS A 232 -27.31 24.80 -14.41
C LYS A 232 -27.10 26.32 -14.39
N GLN A 233 -28.07 27.10 -14.84
CA GLN A 233 -27.95 28.57 -14.90
C GLN A 233 -27.99 29.18 -13.49
N ARG A 234 -28.84 28.68 -12.61
CA ARG A 234 -28.98 29.15 -11.24
C ARG A 234 -27.78 28.76 -10.38
N TYR A 235 -27.23 27.55 -10.58
CA TYR A 235 -26.05 27.08 -9.91
C TYR A 235 -24.82 27.91 -10.28
N ILE A 236 -24.60 28.18 -11.56
CA ILE A 236 -23.49 29.00 -12.06
C ILE A 236 -23.57 30.42 -11.51
N SER A 237 -24.74 31.10 -11.58
CA SER A 237 -24.90 32.44 -11.03
C SER A 237 -24.73 32.48 -9.53
N GLY A 238 -25.20 31.48 -8.78
CA GLY A 238 -25.03 31.38 -7.33
C GLY A 238 -23.59 31.13 -6.88
N GLN A 239 -22.77 30.42 -7.66
CA GLN A 239 -21.34 30.23 -7.37
C GLN A 239 -20.53 31.47 -7.75
N CYS A 240 -20.80 32.12 -8.88
CA CYS A 240 -20.12 33.36 -9.25
C CYS A 240 -20.29 34.48 -8.21
N MET A 241 -21.44 34.53 -7.51
CA MET A 241 -21.65 35.50 -6.41
C MET A 241 -20.86 35.18 -5.13
N LYS A 242 -20.38 33.98 -4.95
CA LYS A 242 -19.56 33.59 -3.76
C LYS A 242 -18.09 33.91 -3.90
N TRP A 243 -17.64 34.24 -5.11
CA TRP A 243 -16.22 34.54 -5.43
C TRP A 243 -15.94 36.03 -5.63
N HIS A 244 -16.94 36.88 -5.40
CA HIS A 244 -16.85 38.33 -5.30
C HIS A 244 -17.21 38.80 -3.89
#